data_118afc1718744dea4adefa5e8239e967
#
_entry.id   118afc1718744dea4adefa5e8239e967
#
_cell.length_a   1.000
_cell.length_b   1.000
_cell.length_c   1.000
_cell.angle_alpha   90.00
_cell.angle_beta   90.00
_cell.angle_gamma   90.00
#
_symmetry.space_group_name_H-M   'P 1'
#
loop_
_entity.id
_entity.type
_entity.pdbx_description
1 polymer ?
#
loop_
_entity_poly.entity_id
_entity_poly.type
_entity_poly.pdbx_seq_one_letter_code
_entity_poly.pdbx_strand_id
1 'polypeptide(L)'
;MPGDEPSGGVRRHYMWSNERKHDIYFEDFKGLGGGYLGVGGDQNYTMAAAAGSQVLWLVDIDLEVVKLHKLYSALLRATDTPQAFVALFERKGVPLVDAALAATEPRLRKQLLVLYTQYREDLLAHLRDEISQSHTWLGDAEKYNYIRKMAQKGLIVPRLGDLNGPRTMMQIADAAKAAKVTIRVVYLSNAESWFSYGVGFRRNFAALPLDEQSCVVRTIKSNLLPYVRGDVWHYTMQRGTHFVRKLSESGYSSIDQVMLDAVEAKQKGLSHVGVVPPAQPPADPSAAAKWRFSERQRRQKLLADGLVTRPAGNRECASEFDQDRKQKAEQDLKALDKRIQTTQP
;
A
#
# COMPACT_ATOMS: atom_id res chain seq x y z
N MET A 1 -5.74 -2.06 -21.19
CA MET A 1 -4.39 -2.47 -21.63
C MET A 1 -3.78 -3.37 -20.57
N PRO A 2 -2.97 -4.39 -20.92
CA PRO A 2 -2.28 -5.22 -19.95
C PRO A 2 -1.29 -4.40 -19.12
N GLY A 3 -1.19 -4.69 -17.83
CA GLY A 3 -0.20 -4.09 -16.92
C GLY A 3 1.21 -4.63 -17.15
N ASP A 4 2.08 -4.46 -16.17
CA ASP A 4 3.40 -5.09 -16.17
C ASP A 4 3.27 -6.61 -16.06
N GLU A 5 4.29 -7.34 -16.55
CA GLU A 5 4.34 -8.78 -16.36
C GLU A 5 4.57 -9.11 -14.88
N PRO A 6 4.05 -10.25 -14.37
CA PRO A 6 4.39 -10.69 -13.04
C PRO A 6 5.91 -10.83 -12.93
N SER A 7 6.51 -10.20 -11.94
CA SER A 7 7.92 -10.49 -11.67
C SER A 7 8.00 -11.94 -11.15
N GLY A 8 8.70 -12.78 -11.87
CA GLY A 8 8.93 -14.17 -11.48
C GLY A 8 9.79 -14.22 -10.22
N GLY A 9 9.20 -14.09 -9.03
CA GLY A 9 10.01 -14.11 -7.80
C GLY A 9 9.33 -13.64 -6.53
N VAL A 10 8.03 -13.37 -6.54
CA VAL A 10 7.31 -13.18 -5.26
C VAL A 10 7.25 -14.53 -4.55
N ARG A 11 8.06 -14.68 -3.51
CA ARG A 11 8.17 -15.94 -2.73
C ARG A 11 7.28 -15.95 -1.49
N ARG A 12 6.81 -14.76 -1.04
CA ARG A 12 5.91 -14.60 0.09
C ARG A 12 4.85 -13.57 -0.26
N HIS A 13 3.59 -13.96 -0.10
CA HIS A 13 2.45 -13.09 -0.32
C HIS A 13 2.13 -12.30 0.95
N TYR A 14 2.28 -10.98 0.89
CA TYR A 14 1.90 -10.07 1.97
C TYR A 14 0.44 -9.62 1.75
N MET A 15 -0.52 -10.47 2.17
CA MET A 15 -1.95 -10.25 1.94
C MET A 15 -2.51 -9.06 2.74
N TRP A 16 -1.85 -8.69 3.84
CA TRP A 16 -2.18 -7.54 4.68
C TRP A 16 -0.91 -6.88 5.21
N SER A 17 -1.05 -5.63 5.68
CA SER A 17 0.05 -4.89 6.28
C SER A 17 0.37 -5.37 7.69
N ASN A 18 1.63 -5.28 8.06
CA ASN A 18 2.09 -5.38 9.45
C ASN A 18 2.30 -4.00 10.11
N GLU A 19 1.92 -2.94 9.43
CA GLU A 19 1.89 -1.57 9.92
C GLU A 19 0.53 -1.32 10.60
N ARG A 20 0.53 -0.76 11.83
CA ARG A 20 -0.68 -0.70 12.66
C ARG A 20 -1.18 0.70 12.95
N LYS A 21 -0.41 1.74 12.60
CA LYS A 21 -0.67 3.10 13.02
C LYS A 21 -0.87 4.06 11.85
N HIS A 22 -1.66 3.64 10.85
CA HIS A 22 -2.00 4.49 9.71
C HIS A 22 -2.82 5.72 10.08
N ASP A 23 -3.50 5.71 11.24
CA ASP A 23 -4.21 6.83 11.82
C ASP A 23 -3.29 8.03 12.12
N ILE A 24 -1.98 7.82 12.18
CA ILE A 24 -0.97 8.88 12.34
C ILE A 24 -1.02 9.94 11.22
N TYR A 25 -1.54 9.58 10.05
CA TYR A 25 -1.66 10.45 8.89
C TYR A 25 -3.00 11.22 8.83
N PHE A 26 -4.00 10.89 9.65
CA PHE A 26 -5.37 11.35 9.43
C PHE A 26 -5.54 12.87 9.50
N GLU A 27 -4.82 13.55 10.38
CA GLU A 27 -4.87 15.00 10.43
C GLU A 27 -4.32 15.64 9.14
N ASP A 28 -3.24 15.08 8.60
CA ASP A 28 -2.62 15.54 7.36
C ASP A 28 -3.47 15.18 6.13
N PHE A 29 -4.30 14.14 6.21
CA PHE A 29 -5.17 13.68 5.12
C PHE A 29 -6.49 14.42 5.04
N LYS A 30 -6.87 15.15 6.09
CA LYS A 30 -8.17 15.80 6.19
C LYS A 30 -8.42 16.76 5.03
N GLY A 31 -9.45 16.44 4.23
CA GLY A 31 -9.88 17.28 3.10
C GLY A 31 -9.00 17.22 1.85
N LEU A 32 -8.05 16.29 1.74
CA LEU A 32 -7.20 16.15 0.55
C LEU A 32 -8.02 15.79 -0.71
N GLY A 33 -8.93 14.84 -0.62
CA GLY A 33 -9.68 14.36 -1.78
C GLY A 33 -8.80 13.77 -2.88
N GLY A 34 -9.15 14.00 -4.14
CA GLY A 34 -8.37 13.58 -5.30
C GLY A 34 -8.22 12.07 -5.48
N GLY A 35 -7.19 11.66 -6.19
CA GLY A 35 -6.85 10.25 -6.37
C GLY A 35 -5.91 9.72 -5.29
N TYR A 36 -6.03 8.44 -5.03
CA TYR A 36 -5.13 7.67 -4.17
C TYR A 36 -4.39 6.62 -5.00
N LEU A 37 -3.09 6.54 -4.83
CA LEU A 37 -2.23 5.49 -5.38
C LEU A 37 -1.54 4.79 -4.22
N GLY A 38 -1.71 3.48 -4.08
CA GLY A 38 -1.07 2.75 -2.98
C GLY A 38 -0.62 1.36 -3.34
N VAL A 39 0.34 0.83 -2.56
CA VAL A 39 0.83 -0.55 -2.64
C VAL A 39 0.32 -1.37 -1.45
N GLY A 40 0.32 -2.70 -1.58
CA GLY A 40 -0.04 -3.61 -0.50
C GLY A 40 -1.54 -3.82 -0.33
N GLY A 41 -1.95 -4.27 0.87
CA GLY A 41 -3.29 -4.76 1.17
C GLY A 41 -4.33 -3.71 1.53
N ASP A 42 -5.24 -4.09 2.40
CA ASP A 42 -6.47 -3.34 2.73
C ASP A 42 -6.28 -2.13 3.66
N GLN A 43 -5.09 -1.92 4.25
CA GLN A 43 -4.74 -0.67 4.92
C GLN A 43 -4.94 0.57 4.01
N ASN A 44 -4.82 0.38 2.70
CA ASN A 44 -5.12 1.42 1.71
C ASN A 44 -6.57 1.93 1.81
N TYR A 45 -7.53 1.07 2.17
CA TYR A 45 -8.93 1.47 2.32
C TYR A 45 -9.12 2.43 3.50
N THR A 46 -8.43 2.16 4.61
CA THR A 46 -8.43 3.03 5.79
C THR A 46 -7.94 4.44 5.44
N MET A 47 -6.79 4.53 4.79
CA MET A 47 -6.18 5.80 4.41
C MET A 47 -6.94 6.53 3.32
N ALA A 48 -7.46 5.82 2.33
CA ALA A 48 -8.24 6.42 1.25
C ALA A 48 -9.56 7.00 1.76
N ALA A 49 -10.24 6.32 2.69
CA ALA A 49 -11.43 6.85 3.33
C ALA A 49 -11.12 8.08 4.18
N ALA A 50 -10.03 8.07 4.94
CA ALA A 50 -9.59 9.23 5.74
C ALA A 50 -9.26 10.44 4.87
N ALA A 51 -8.65 10.24 3.70
CA ALA A 51 -8.33 11.30 2.74
C ALA A 51 -9.55 11.78 1.93
N GLY A 52 -10.66 11.05 1.92
CA GLY A 52 -11.80 11.33 1.06
C GLY A 52 -11.50 11.13 -0.42
N SER A 53 -10.72 10.11 -0.77
CA SER A 53 -10.20 9.89 -2.11
C SER A 53 -11.28 9.50 -3.11
N GLN A 54 -11.28 10.11 -4.29
CA GLN A 54 -12.30 9.92 -5.34
C GLN A 54 -12.13 8.61 -6.12
N VAL A 55 -10.92 8.13 -6.26
CA VAL A 55 -10.55 6.89 -6.94
C VAL A 55 -9.32 6.28 -6.28
N LEU A 56 -9.28 4.95 -6.23
CA LEU A 56 -8.21 4.14 -5.66
C LEU A 56 -7.50 3.36 -6.75
N TRP A 57 -6.26 3.71 -7.06
CA TRP A 57 -5.34 2.86 -7.81
C TRP A 57 -4.49 2.07 -6.82
N LEU A 58 -4.60 0.75 -6.86
CA LEU A 58 -3.85 -0.15 -6.00
C LEU A 58 -2.89 -0.96 -6.85
N VAL A 59 -1.60 -0.75 -6.65
CA VAL A 59 -0.54 -1.37 -7.45
C VAL A 59 0.24 -2.32 -6.57
N ASP A 60 0.38 -3.54 -7.02
CA ASP A 60 1.28 -4.47 -6.36
C ASP A 60 2.00 -5.35 -7.40
N ILE A 61 3.23 -5.72 -7.07
CA ILE A 61 4.04 -6.67 -7.85
C ILE A 61 3.54 -8.10 -7.66
N ASP A 62 2.79 -8.34 -6.59
CA ASP A 62 2.20 -9.61 -6.24
C ASP A 62 0.77 -9.74 -6.81
N LEU A 63 0.60 -10.68 -7.71
CA LEU A 63 -0.70 -10.96 -8.32
C LEU A 63 -1.75 -11.41 -7.30
N GLU A 64 -1.34 -12.09 -6.21
CA GLU A 64 -2.29 -12.54 -5.18
C GLU A 64 -2.87 -11.35 -4.40
N VAL A 65 -2.08 -10.32 -4.11
CA VAL A 65 -2.55 -9.06 -3.52
C VAL A 65 -3.53 -8.35 -4.46
N VAL A 66 -3.23 -8.32 -5.77
CA VAL A 66 -4.15 -7.75 -6.78
C VAL A 66 -5.47 -8.52 -6.83
N LYS A 67 -5.43 -9.86 -6.75
CA LYS A 67 -6.63 -10.71 -6.70
C LYS A 67 -7.42 -10.47 -5.41
N LEU A 68 -6.74 -10.29 -4.27
CA LEU A 68 -7.39 -9.97 -2.99
C LEU A 68 -8.25 -8.71 -3.10
N HIS A 69 -7.74 -7.64 -3.69
CA HIS A 69 -8.52 -6.42 -3.90
C HIS A 69 -9.72 -6.63 -4.82
N LYS A 70 -9.60 -7.48 -5.85
CA LYS A 70 -10.73 -7.86 -6.71
C LYS A 70 -11.78 -8.66 -5.94
N LEU A 71 -11.34 -9.61 -5.10
CA LEU A 71 -12.21 -10.35 -4.19
C LEU A 71 -12.93 -9.39 -3.24
N TYR A 72 -12.20 -8.56 -2.51
CA TYR A 72 -12.77 -7.60 -1.57
C TYR A 72 -13.76 -6.63 -2.25
N SER A 73 -13.44 -6.17 -3.46
CA SER A 73 -14.37 -5.31 -4.22
C SER A 73 -15.69 -6.01 -4.55
N ALA A 74 -15.67 -7.32 -4.85
CA ALA A 74 -16.89 -8.08 -5.09
C ALA A 74 -17.69 -8.28 -3.79
N LEU A 75 -17.00 -8.63 -2.69
CA LEU A 75 -17.63 -8.86 -1.39
C LEU A 75 -18.20 -7.57 -0.78
N LEU A 76 -17.52 -6.42 -0.96
CA LEU A 76 -18.03 -5.10 -0.56
C LEU A 76 -19.33 -4.72 -1.27
N ARG A 77 -19.50 -5.13 -2.52
CA ARG A 77 -20.78 -4.91 -3.24
C ARG A 77 -21.92 -5.75 -2.68
N ALA A 78 -21.60 -6.91 -2.10
CA ALA A 78 -22.57 -7.89 -1.60
C ALA A 78 -22.92 -7.72 -0.11
N THR A 79 -22.28 -6.79 0.60
CA THR A 79 -22.45 -6.64 2.05
C THR A 79 -22.74 -5.19 2.44
N ASP A 80 -23.59 -5.01 3.46
CA ASP A 80 -24.03 -3.68 3.89
C ASP A 80 -23.32 -3.17 5.14
N THR A 81 -22.68 -4.07 5.89
CA THR A 81 -22.02 -3.75 7.16
C THR A 81 -20.63 -4.40 7.26
N PRO A 82 -19.72 -3.84 8.07
CA PRO A 82 -18.44 -4.47 8.35
C PRO A 82 -18.60 -5.91 8.89
N GLN A 83 -19.56 -6.12 9.78
CA GLN A 83 -19.82 -7.42 10.39
C GLN A 83 -20.25 -8.45 9.34
N ALA A 84 -21.15 -8.05 8.42
CA ALA A 84 -21.56 -8.90 7.31
C ALA A 84 -20.39 -9.25 6.37
N PHE A 85 -19.49 -8.29 6.11
CA PHE A 85 -18.28 -8.52 5.33
C PHE A 85 -17.35 -9.56 6.01
N VAL A 86 -17.05 -9.38 7.29
CA VAL A 86 -16.20 -10.31 8.06
C VAL A 86 -16.85 -11.71 8.13
N ALA A 87 -18.17 -11.78 8.30
CA ALA A 87 -18.90 -13.05 8.36
C ALA A 87 -18.81 -13.89 7.07
N LEU A 88 -18.52 -13.26 5.92
CA LEU A 88 -18.24 -14.00 4.67
C LEU A 88 -17.01 -14.89 4.78
N PHE A 89 -16.05 -14.57 5.65
CA PHE A 89 -14.84 -15.38 5.85
C PHE A 89 -15.03 -16.48 6.90
N GLU A 90 -16.17 -16.53 7.60
CA GLU A 90 -16.53 -17.65 8.46
C GLU A 90 -16.95 -18.88 7.60
N ARG A 91 -16.92 -20.05 8.22
CA ARG A 91 -17.25 -21.32 7.53
C ARG A 91 -18.61 -21.32 6.83
N LYS A 92 -19.61 -20.68 7.44
CA LYS A 92 -20.97 -20.52 6.89
C LYS A 92 -21.07 -19.50 5.76
N GLY A 93 -20.05 -18.64 5.57
CA GLY A 93 -20.02 -17.62 4.53
C GLY A 93 -19.62 -18.13 3.15
N VAL A 94 -19.01 -19.32 3.06
CA VAL A 94 -18.48 -19.86 1.80
C VAL A 94 -19.49 -19.86 0.63
N PRO A 95 -20.75 -20.32 0.78
CA PRO A 95 -21.72 -20.26 -0.29
C PRO A 95 -22.08 -18.83 -0.72
N LEU A 96 -22.06 -17.87 0.22
CA LEU A 96 -22.37 -16.46 -0.05
C LEU A 96 -21.25 -15.79 -0.86
N VAL A 97 -19.99 -16.18 -0.64
CA VAL A 97 -18.85 -15.70 -1.43
C VAL A 97 -18.96 -16.16 -2.88
N ASP A 98 -19.32 -17.41 -3.11
CA ASP A 98 -19.53 -17.92 -4.47
C ASP A 98 -20.66 -17.17 -5.19
N ALA A 99 -21.78 -16.92 -4.50
CA ALA A 99 -22.88 -16.10 -5.01
C ALA A 99 -22.44 -14.65 -5.31
N ALA A 100 -21.66 -14.02 -4.43
CA ALA A 100 -21.14 -12.67 -4.63
C ALA A 100 -20.20 -12.56 -5.86
N LEU A 101 -19.55 -13.66 -6.22
CA LEU A 101 -18.66 -13.76 -7.38
C LEU A 101 -19.38 -14.20 -8.67
N ALA A 102 -20.69 -14.49 -8.64
CA ALA A 102 -21.43 -15.05 -9.79
C ALA A 102 -21.35 -14.19 -11.06
N ALA A 103 -21.31 -12.85 -10.93
CA ALA A 103 -21.18 -11.93 -12.05
C ALA A 103 -19.72 -11.72 -12.52
N THR A 104 -18.75 -12.35 -11.89
CA THR A 104 -17.33 -12.27 -12.27
C THR A 104 -17.05 -13.21 -13.45
N GLU A 105 -16.15 -12.78 -14.36
CA GLU A 105 -15.70 -13.61 -15.47
C GLU A 105 -15.24 -14.99 -14.95
N PRO A 106 -15.63 -16.11 -15.60
CA PRO A 106 -15.48 -17.46 -15.03
C PRO A 106 -14.04 -17.84 -14.62
N ARG A 107 -13.05 -17.47 -15.44
CA ARG A 107 -11.64 -17.75 -15.13
C ARG A 107 -11.18 -16.95 -13.90
N LEU A 108 -11.54 -15.69 -13.82
CA LEU A 108 -11.22 -14.85 -12.67
C LEU A 108 -11.94 -15.34 -11.42
N ARG A 109 -13.24 -15.67 -11.51
CA ARG A 109 -14.04 -16.26 -10.42
C ARG A 109 -13.32 -17.46 -9.81
N LYS A 110 -12.91 -18.42 -10.65
CA LYS A 110 -12.15 -19.59 -10.18
C LYS A 110 -10.87 -19.20 -9.43
N GLN A 111 -10.11 -18.25 -9.95
CA GLN A 111 -8.89 -17.77 -9.29
C GLN A 111 -9.18 -17.11 -7.94
N LEU A 112 -10.25 -16.31 -7.84
CA LEU A 112 -10.64 -15.66 -6.58
C LEU A 112 -11.15 -16.66 -5.54
N LEU A 113 -11.86 -17.72 -5.96
CA LEU A 113 -12.28 -18.79 -5.06
C LEU A 113 -11.10 -19.62 -4.55
N VAL A 114 -10.10 -19.89 -5.38
CA VAL A 114 -8.85 -20.54 -4.95
C VAL A 114 -8.13 -19.68 -3.90
N LEU A 115 -7.94 -18.39 -4.17
CA LEU A 115 -7.33 -17.46 -3.21
C LEU A 115 -8.12 -17.41 -1.90
N TYR A 116 -9.43 -17.25 -1.99
CA TYR A 116 -10.30 -17.23 -0.82
C TYR A 116 -10.16 -18.50 0.02
N THR A 117 -10.22 -19.68 -0.61
CA THR A 117 -10.09 -20.96 0.09
C THR A 117 -8.73 -21.11 0.75
N GLN A 118 -7.67 -20.68 0.07
CA GLN A 118 -6.29 -20.77 0.54
C GLN A 118 -6.02 -19.89 1.76
N TYR A 119 -6.54 -18.66 1.77
CA TYR A 119 -6.22 -17.65 2.78
C TYR A 119 -7.37 -17.32 3.73
N ARG A 120 -8.53 -17.98 3.60
CA ARG A 120 -9.76 -17.64 4.34
C ARG A 120 -9.57 -17.50 5.84
N GLU A 121 -8.86 -18.45 6.46
CA GLU A 121 -8.68 -18.47 7.92
C GLU A 121 -7.75 -17.36 8.40
N ASP A 122 -6.66 -17.15 7.70
CA ASP A 122 -5.71 -16.10 8.02
C ASP A 122 -6.34 -14.71 7.78
N LEU A 123 -7.08 -14.56 6.67
CA LEU A 123 -7.85 -13.33 6.39
C LEU A 123 -8.93 -13.09 7.43
N LEU A 124 -9.64 -14.13 7.89
CA LEU A 124 -10.63 -13.97 8.96
C LEU A 124 -9.98 -13.46 10.26
N ALA A 125 -8.80 -13.99 10.60
CA ALA A 125 -8.07 -13.54 11.79
C ALA A 125 -7.66 -12.06 11.65
N HIS A 126 -7.12 -11.67 10.49
CA HIS A 126 -6.76 -10.29 10.16
C HIS A 126 -7.99 -9.36 10.22
N LEU A 127 -9.09 -9.72 9.54
CA LEU A 127 -10.29 -8.89 9.47
C LEU A 127 -10.98 -8.72 10.83
N ARG A 128 -10.86 -9.72 11.72
CA ARG A 128 -11.33 -9.61 13.11
C ARG A 128 -10.47 -8.65 13.93
N ASP A 129 -9.16 -8.61 13.69
CA ASP A 129 -8.29 -7.60 14.31
C ASP A 129 -8.64 -6.20 13.78
N GLU A 130 -8.80 -6.06 12.47
CA GLU A 130 -9.19 -4.79 11.82
C GLU A 130 -10.52 -4.23 12.36
N ILE A 131 -11.58 -5.04 12.43
CA ILE A 131 -12.89 -4.58 12.90
C ILE A 131 -12.88 -4.18 14.38
N SER A 132 -11.93 -4.66 15.16
CA SER A 132 -11.76 -4.30 16.58
C SER A 132 -11.14 -2.92 16.80
N GLN A 133 -10.55 -2.32 15.76
CA GLN A 133 -9.80 -1.08 15.82
C GLN A 133 -10.62 0.06 15.18
N SER A 134 -11.10 1.00 15.97
CA SER A 134 -12.01 2.07 15.54
C SER A 134 -11.47 3.01 14.46
N HIS A 135 -10.16 3.02 14.20
CA HIS A 135 -9.56 3.86 13.18
C HIS A 135 -9.52 3.22 11.78
N THR A 136 -9.71 1.90 11.68
CA THR A 136 -9.64 1.17 10.40
C THR A 136 -10.91 1.29 9.57
N TRP A 137 -10.83 0.87 8.32
CA TRP A 137 -11.97 0.85 7.41
C TRP A 137 -13.08 -0.14 7.82
N LEU A 138 -12.76 -1.19 8.59
CA LEU A 138 -13.74 -2.14 9.14
C LEU A 138 -14.24 -1.75 10.52
N GLY A 139 -13.41 -1.08 11.33
CA GLY A 139 -13.78 -0.65 12.67
C GLY A 139 -14.62 0.62 12.71
N ASP A 140 -14.74 1.33 11.58
CA ASP A 140 -15.50 2.56 11.41
C ASP A 140 -16.54 2.37 10.30
N ALA A 141 -17.81 2.44 10.67
CA ALA A 141 -18.92 2.21 9.74
C ALA A 141 -18.98 3.27 8.61
N GLU A 142 -18.56 4.50 8.85
CA GLU A 142 -18.54 5.54 7.82
C GLU A 142 -17.44 5.26 6.79
N LYS A 143 -16.24 4.88 7.23
CA LYS A 143 -15.16 4.45 6.34
C LYS A 143 -15.54 3.21 5.54
N TYR A 144 -16.16 2.21 6.19
CA TYR A 144 -16.68 1.03 5.48
C TYR A 144 -17.65 1.42 4.38
N ASN A 145 -18.65 2.23 4.70
CA ASN A 145 -19.66 2.69 3.74
C ASN A 145 -19.02 3.51 2.60
N TYR A 146 -17.98 4.29 2.91
CA TYR A 146 -17.23 5.04 1.91
C TYR A 146 -16.57 4.09 0.90
N ILE A 147 -15.79 3.12 1.37
CA ILE A 147 -15.10 2.14 0.53
C ILE A 147 -16.09 1.24 -0.22
N ARG A 148 -17.18 0.84 0.43
CA ARG A 148 -18.26 0.09 -0.21
C ARG A 148 -18.85 0.86 -1.41
N LYS A 149 -19.16 2.14 -1.25
CA LYS A 149 -19.63 3.00 -2.35
C LYS A 149 -18.61 3.10 -3.48
N MET A 150 -17.31 3.16 -3.17
CA MET A 150 -16.26 3.12 -4.17
C MET A 150 -16.25 1.80 -4.94
N ALA A 151 -16.37 0.67 -4.23
CA ALA A 151 -16.46 -0.66 -4.86
C ALA A 151 -17.71 -0.79 -5.77
N GLN A 152 -18.86 -0.27 -5.33
CA GLN A 152 -20.09 -0.25 -6.12
C GLN A 152 -19.96 0.56 -7.41
N LYS A 153 -19.22 1.66 -7.37
CA LYS A 153 -18.95 2.53 -8.53
C LYS A 153 -17.77 2.10 -9.40
N GLY A 154 -17.08 1.00 -9.04
CA GLY A 154 -15.89 0.54 -9.77
C GLY A 154 -14.66 1.47 -9.63
N LEU A 155 -14.60 2.24 -8.54
CA LEU A 155 -13.54 3.23 -8.27
C LEU A 155 -12.35 2.64 -7.49
N ILE A 156 -12.37 1.36 -7.16
CA ILE A 156 -11.22 0.60 -6.65
C ILE A 156 -10.61 -0.13 -7.84
N VAL A 157 -9.41 0.25 -8.23
CA VAL A 157 -8.74 -0.16 -9.47
C VAL A 157 -7.43 -0.88 -9.17
N PRO A 158 -7.48 -2.18 -8.82
CA PRO A 158 -6.26 -2.94 -8.57
C PRO A 158 -5.54 -3.29 -9.87
N ARG A 159 -4.22 -3.13 -9.89
CA ARG A 159 -3.33 -3.36 -11.03
C ARG A 159 -2.08 -4.12 -10.61
N LEU A 160 -1.74 -5.14 -11.39
CA LEU A 160 -0.41 -5.75 -11.30
C LEU A 160 0.60 -4.77 -11.88
N GLY A 161 1.64 -4.45 -11.11
CA GLY A 161 2.66 -3.51 -11.55
C GLY A 161 3.86 -3.43 -10.63
N ASP A 162 5.00 -3.16 -11.25
CA ASP A 162 6.22 -2.81 -10.57
C ASP A 162 6.36 -1.27 -10.56
N LEU A 163 6.71 -0.68 -9.43
CA LEU A 163 6.97 0.76 -9.32
C LEU A 163 8.09 1.23 -10.25
N ASN A 164 9.01 0.33 -10.62
CA ASN A 164 10.06 0.54 -11.64
C ASN A 164 9.62 0.12 -13.05
N GLY A 165 8.46 -0.51 -13.18
CA GLY A 165 7.99 -1.14 -14.40
C GLY A 165 7.70 -0.16 -15.54
N PRO A 166 7.66 -0.66 -16.77
CA PRO A 166 7.52 0.21 -17.93
C PRO A 166 6.09 0.68 -18.22
N ARG A 167 5.05 0.02 -17.68
CA ARG A 167 3.68 0.18 -18.17
C ARG A 167 2.68 0.65 -17.13
N THR A 168 2.50 -0.08 -16.01
CA THR A 168 1.38 0.11 -15.08
C THR A 168 1.33 1.50 -14.49
N MET A 169 2.44 2.02 -14.00
CA MET A 169 2.50 3.35 -13.40
C MET A 169 2.20 4.45 -14.44
N MET A 170 2.70 4.31 -15.67
CA MET A 170 2.42 5.25 -16.76
C MET A 170 0.93 5.21 -17.14
N GLN A 171 0.32 4.02 -17.23
CA GLN A 171 -1.12 3.89 -17.51
C GLN A 171 -1.98 4.55 -16.43
N ILE A 172 -1.58 4.46 -15.15
CA ILE A 172 -2.26 5.14 -14.05
C ILE A 172 -2.13 6.66 -14.20
N ALA A 173 -0.92 7.15 -14.50
CA ALA A 173 -0.69 8.58 -14.73
C ALA A 173 -1.56 9.10 -15.87
N ASP A 174 -1.64 8.38 -16.98
CA ASP A 174 -2.46 8.75 -18.15
C ASP A 174 -3.95 8.69 -17.82
N ALA A 175 -4.41 7.67 -17.10
CA ALA A 175 -5.81 7.55 -16.65
C ALA A 175 -6.21 8.68 -15.70
N ALA A 176 -5.34 9.05 -14.76
CA ALA A 176 -5.57 10.15 -13.84
C ALA A 176 -5.67 11.49 -14.57
N LYS A 177 -4.74 11.74 -15.53
CA LYS A 177 -4.77 12.95 -16.38
C LYS A 177 -6.03 13.01 -17.24
N ALA A 178 -6.40 11.91 -17.88
CA ALA A 178 -7.60 11.83 -18.72
C ALA A 178 -8.88 12.08 -17.91
N ALA A 179 -8.93 11.57 -16.69
CA ALA A 179 -10.03 11.80 -15.74
C ALA A 179 -9.98 13.18 -15.06
N LYS A 180 -8.93 13.99 -15.29
CA LYS A 180 -8.66 15.26 -14.60
C LYS A 180 -8.62 15.11 -13.07
N VAL A 181 -8.05 14.00 -12.59
CA VAL A 181 -7.91 13.69 -11.18
C VAL A 181 -6.45 13.90 -10.77
N THR A 182 -6.21 14.82 -9.85
CA THR A 182 -4.91 14.97 -9.18
C THR A 182 -4.74 13.86 -8.16
N ILE A 183 -3.60 13.16 -8.18
CA ILE A 183 -3.27 12.15 -7.18
C ILE A 183 -2.76 12.86 -5.92
N ARG A 184 -3.55 12.84 -4.84
CA ARG A 184 -3.24 13.56 -3.60
C ARG A 184 -2.52 12.72 -2.56
N VAL A 185 -2.70 11.40 -2.60
CA VAL A 185 -2.01 10.48 -1.70
C VAL A 185 -1.31 9.40 -2.53
N VAL A 186 -0.01 9.25 -2.29
CA VAL A 186 0.79 8.13 -2.79
C VAL A 186 1.32 7.37 -1.57
N TYR A 187 0.87 6.15 -1.37
CA TYR A 187 1.32 5.29 -0.28
C TYR A 187 2.23 4.19 -0.81
N LEU A 188 3.46 4.17 -0.31
CA LEU A 188 4.50 3.25 -0.74
C LEU A 188 4.82 2.15 0.28
N SER A 189 4.19 2.19 1.48
CA SER A 189 4.56 1.28 2.55
C SER A 189 6.09 1.30 2.76
N ASN A 190 6.72 0.15 2.90
CA ASN A 190 8.17 -0.01 2.96
C ASN A 190 8.80 -0.48 1.63
N ALA A 191 8.08 -0.38 0.51
CA ALA A 191 8.54 -0.91 -0.78
C ALA A 191 9.90 -0.33 -1.22
N GLU A 192 10.15 0.95 -0.94
CA GLU A 192 11.39 1.64 -1.31
C GLU A 192 12.64 1.09 -0.59
N SER A 193 12.47 0.28 0.47
CA SER A 193 13.59 -0.40 1.14
C SER A 193 14.20 -1.55 0.32
N TRP A 194 13.51 -1.99 -0.76
CA TRP A 194 13.90 -3.14 -1.55
C TRP A 194 14.67 -2.80 -2.82
N PHE A 195 14.71 -1.53 -3.25
CA PHE A 195 15.34 -1.13 -4.50
C PHE A 195 15.91 0.30 -4.43
N SER A 196 16.78 0.62 -5.39
CA SER A 196 17.26 1.98 -5.62
C SER A 196 16.42 2.68 -6.68
N TYR A 197 16.35 4.02 -6.65
CA TYR A 197 15.57 4.83 -7.58
C TYR A 197 16.21 4.87 -8.96
N GLY A 198 15.93 3.85 -9.76
CA GLY A 198 16.36 3.75 -11.16
C GLY A 198 15.56 4.66 -12.11
N VAL A 199 15.90 4.60 -13.39
CA VAL A 199 15.26 5.40 -14.44
C VAL A 199 13.75 5.15 -14.51
N GLY A 200 13.32 3.89 -14.38
CA GLY A 200 11.90 3.51 -14.40
C GLY A 200 11.12 4.17 -13.26
N PHE A 201 11.60 4.07 -12.04
CA PHE A 201 10.99 4.68 -10.86
C PHE A 201 10.86 6.20 -11.04
N ARG A 202 11.97 6.87 -11.38
CA ARG A 202 12.00 8.32 -11.58
C ARG A 202 10.99 8.79 -12.63
N ARG A 203 10.98 8.13 -13.80
CA ARG A 203 10.03 8.41 -14.88
C ARG A 203 8.59 8.23 -14.42
N ASN A 204 8.29 7.13 -13.75
CA ASN A 204 6.94 6.76 -13.33
C ASN A 204 6.36 7.78 -12.36
N PHE A 205 7.12 8.19 -11.34
CA PHE A 205 6.64 9.16 -10.37
C PHE A 205 6.62 10.59 -10.90
N ALA A 206 7.54 10.96 -11.81
CA ALA A 206 7.50 12.26 -12.49
C ALA A 206 6.30 12.40 -13.42
N ALA A 207 5.73 11.30 -13.92
CA ALA A 207 4.57 11.30 -14.78
C ALA A 207 3.24 11.53 -14.06
N LEU A 208 3.18 11.26 -12.73
CA LEU A 208 1.95 11.37 -11.95
C LEU A 208 1.48 12.84 -11.86
N PRO A 209 0.16 13.10 -12.01
CA PRO A 209 -0.40 14.43 -11.82
C PRO A 209 -0.48 14.76 -10.32
N LEU A 210 0.61 15.25 -9.77
CA LEU A 210 0.73 15.71 -8.39
C LEU A 210 0.67 17.23 -8.31
N ASP A 211 0.23 17.78 -7.18
CA ASP A 211 0.23 19.20 -6.86
C ASP A 211 0.80 19.50 -5.46
N GLU A 212 0.70 20.75 -5.01
CA GLU A 212 1.23 21.19 -3.72
C GLU A 212 0.55 20.54 -2.50
N GLN A 213 -0.66 20.02 -2.67
CA GLN A 213 -1.37 19.28 -1.61
C GLN A 213 -1.08 17.77 -1.65
N SER A 214 -0.45 17.29 -2.72
CA SER A 214 -0.11 15.88 -2.85
C SER A 214 0.97 15.47 -1.86
N CYS A 215 0.82 14.30 -1.28
CA CYS A 215 1.78 13.73 -0.35
C CYS A 215 2.18 12.30 -0.76
N VAL A 216 3.43 11.95 -0.45
CA VAL A 216 3.96 10.59 -0.52
C VAL A 216 4.18 10.13 0.92
N VAL A 217 3.46 9.09 1.30
CA VAL A 217 3.54 8.52 2.65
C VAL A 217 4.15 7.12 2.59
N ARG A 218 4.96 6.81 3.59
CA ARG A 218 5.69 5.55 3.65
C ARG A 218 6.07 5.18 5.08
N THR A 219 6.45 3.95 5.27
CA THR A 219 6.96 3.43 6.54
C THR A 219 8.40 2.99 6.39
N ILE A 220 9.16 3.16 7.44
CA ILE A 220 10.58 2.88 7.46
C ILE A 220 10.90 2.09 8.73
N LYS A 221 11.61 0.98 8.59
CA LYS A 221 12.19 0.29 9.74
C LYS A 221 13.61 0.81 9.94
N SER A 222 13.86 1.40 11.11
CA SER A 222 15.16 1.96 11.44
C SER A 222 15.43 1.85 12.94
N ASN A 223 16.67 1.57 13.29
CA ASN A 223 17.12 1.61 14.68
C ASN A 223 17.50 3.04 15.14
N LEU A 224 17.57 3.98 14.20
CA LEU A 224 18.00 5.37 14.44
C LEU A 224 16.84 6.35 14.55
N LEU A 225 15.64 5.90 14.19
CA LEU A 225 14.43 6.74 14.19
C LEU A 225 13.47 6.27 15.27
N PRO A 226 12.77 7.19 15.95
CA PRO A 226 11.74 6.82 16.87
C PRO A 226 10.57 6.15 16.13
N TYR A 227 9.94 5.19 16.76
CA TYR A 227 8.72 4.55 16.25
C TYR A 227 7.53 4.76 17.19
N VAL A 228 6.34 4.55 16.69
CA VAL A 228 5.11 4.66 17.46
C VAL A 228 5.04 3.52 18.48
N ARG A 229 4.59 3.81 19.70
CA ARG A 229 4.42 2.78 20.73
C ARG A 229 3.44 1.70 20.24
N GLY A 230 3.86 0.44 20.31
CA GLY A 230 3.08 -0.72 19.85
C GLY A 230 3.23 -1.02 18.35
N ASP A 231 4.15 -0.33 17.68
CA ASP A 231 4.56 -0.57 16.31
C ASP A 231 6.09 -0.68 16.22
N VAL A 232 6.60 -1.09 15.08
CA VAL A 232 8.05 -1.19 14.78
C VAL A 232 8.45 -0.29 13.62
N TRP A 233 7.51 0.51 13.15
CA TRP A 233 7.67 1.39 12.01
C TRP A 233 7.81 2.85 12.42
N HIS A 234 8.66 3.56 11.70
CA HIS A 234 8.67 5.00 11.63
C HIS A 234 7.87 5.43 10.40
N TYR A 235 6.96 6.35 10.56
CA TYR A 235 6.07 6.86 9.51
C TYR A 235 6.63 8.14 8.93
N THR A 236 6.48 8.34 7.62
CA THR A 236 6.94 9.58 6.98
C THR A 236 5.89 10.12 6.03
N MET A 237 5.80 11.44 5.95
CA MET A 237 5.03 12.14 4.95
C MET A 237 5.90 13.17 4.23
N GLN A 238 5.95 13.06 2.91
CA GLN A 238 6.71 13.95 2.04
C GLN A 238 5.77 14.66 1.08
N ARG A 239 5.96 15.96 0.84
CA ARG A 239 5.23 16.67 -0.21
C ARG A 239 5.51 16.04 -1.57
N GLY A 240 4.46 15.80 -2.38
CA GLY A 240 4.58 15.16 -3.69
C GLY A 240 5.46 15.94 -4.65
N THR A 241 5.30 17.26 -4.73
CA THR A 241 6.13 18.14 -5.57
C THR A 241 7.59 18.17 -5.14
N HIS A 242 7.86 18.13 -3.82
CA HIS A 242 9.21 17.98 -3.30
C HIS A 242 9.84 16.64 -3.70
N PHE A 243 9.07 15.55 -3.60
CA PHE A 243 9.55 14.21 -3.99
C PHE A 243 9.93 14.17 -5.46
N VAL A 244 9.05 14.61 -6.36
CA VAL A 244 9.32 14.63 -7.81
C VAL A 244 10.55 15.48 -8.15
N ARG A 245 10.67 16.65 -7.54
CA ARG A 245 11.86 17.52 -7.71
C ARG A 245 13.13 16.79 -7.25
N LYS A 246 13.11 16.15 -6.09
CA LYS A 246 14.26 15.40 -5.56
C LYS A 246 14.63 14.21 -6.45
N LEU A 247 13.68 13.56 -7.08
CA LEU A 247 13.95 12.48 -8.04
C LEU A 247 14.75 12.95 -9.26
N SER A 248 14.78 14.24 -9.60
CA SER A 248 15.64 14.77 -10.65
C SER A 248 17.12 14.93 -10.24
N GLU A 249 17.42 14.89 -8.94
CA GLU A 249 18.77 15.00 -8.40
C GLU A 249 19.49 13.65 -8.50
N SER A 250 20.72 13.62 -9.04
CA SER A 250 21.49 12.38 -9.22
C SER A 250 21.84 11.67 -7.90
N GLY A 251 22.05 12.43 -6.84
CA GLY A 251 22.36 11.90 -5.50
C GLY A 251 21.16 11.38 -4.70
N TYR A 252 19.93 11.55 -5.21
CA TYR A 252 18.71 11.11 -4.57
C TYR A 252 18.29 9.73 -5.11
N SER A 253 18.91 8.68 -4.59
CA SER A 253 18.87 7.34 -5.20
C SER A 253 18.22 6.25 -4.34
N SER A 254 17.83 6.55 -3.10
CA SER A 254 17.19 5.58 -2.19
C SER A 254 16.40 6.28 -1.09
N ILE A 255 15.67 5.48 -0.33
CA ILE A 255 14.92 5.93 0.85
C ILE A 255 15.83 6.59 1.91
N ASP A 256 17.11 6.23 1.97
CA ASP A 256 18.07 6.85 2.92
C ASP A 256 18.21 8.34 2.66
N GLN A 257 18.26 8.77 1.39
CA GLN A 257 18.35 10.19 1.03
C GLN A 257 17.05 10.95 1.34
N VAL A 258 15.90 10.29 1.27
CA VAL A 258 14.61 10.89 1.69
C VAL A 258 14.71 11.35 3.14
N MET A 259 15.25 10.50 4.00
CA MET A 259 15.32 10.75 5.44
C MET A 259 16.34 11.83 5.84
N LEU A 260 17.29 12.16 4.97
CA LEU A 260 18.23 13.25 5.24
C LEU A 260 17.57 14.63 5.37
N ASP A 261 16.42 14.81 4.70
CA ASP A 261 15.63 16.04 4.71
C ASP A 261 14.37 15.93 5.60
N ALA A 262 14.28 14.86 6.43
CA ALA A 262 13.17 14.63 7.32
C ALA A 262 13.30 15.46 8.62
N VAL A 263 12.16 15.98 9.08
CA VAL A 263 12.01 16.68 10.36
C VAL A 263 10.97 15.92 11.17
N GLU A 264 11.30 15.56 12.40
CA GLU A 264 10.36 14.88 13.30
C GLU A 264 9.14 15.77 13.57
N ALA A 265 7.97 15.19 13.40
CA ALA A 265 6.70 15.86 13.73
C ALA A 265 6.50 15.95 15.25
N LYS A 266 5.52 16.73 15.70
CA LYS A 266 5.11 16.75 17.12
C LYS A 266 4.68 15.35 17.60
N GLN A 267 4.10 14.58 16.71
CA GLN A 267 3.69 13.21 16.99
C GLN A 267 4.90 12.27 16.83
N LYS A 268 5.28 11.60 17.93
CA LYS A 268 6.39 10.66 17.95
C LYS A 268 6.20 9.53 16.95
N GLY A 269 7.23 9.23 16.17
CA GLY A 269 7.21 8.18 15.17
C GLY A 269 6.74 8.65 13.79
N LEU A 270 6.47 9.94 13.61
CA LEU A 270 6.20 10.57 12.32
C LEU A 270 7.26 11.62 11.99
N SER A 271 7.69 11.66 10.73
CA SER A 271 8.51 12.75 10.19
C SER A 271 7.88 13.34 8.93
N HIS A 272 7.99 14.65 8.79
CA HIS A 272 7.64 15.36 7.57
C HIS A 272 8.89 15.65 6.74
N VAL A 273 8.79 15.48 5.41
CA VAL A 273 9.88 15.69 4.46
C VAL A 273 9.50 16.75 3.45
N GLY A 274 10.36 17.74 3.26
CA GLY A 274 10.13 18.82 2.29
C GLY A 274 9.09 19.86 2.71
N VAL A 275 8.68 19.87 3.98
CA VAL A 275 7.72 20.83 4.54
C VAL A 275 8.45 22.05 5.11
N VAL A 276 9.65 21.84 5.62
CA VAL A 276 10.49 22.93 6.14
C VAL A 276 11.57 23.22 5.12
N PRO A 277 11.82 24.49 4.76
CA PRO A 277 12.98 24.83 3.94
C PRO A 277 14.24 24.26 4.59
N PRO A 278 15.19 23.72 3.80
CA PRO A 278 16.44 23.24 4.36
C PRO A 278 17.06 24.35 5.22
N ALA A 279 17.56 23.97 6.39
CA ALA A 279 18.20 24.91 7.29
C ALA A 279 19.29 25.68 6.51
N GLN A 280 19.19 27.00 6.50
CA GLN A 280 20.16 27.83 5.81
C GLN A 280 21.41 27.97 6.69
N PRO A 281 22.60 27.97 6.07
CA PRO A 281 23.82 28.26 6.80
C PRO A 281 23.73 29.64 7.46
N PRO A 282 24.33 29.84 8.64
CA PRO A 282 24.42 31.15 9.28
C PRO A 282 24.96 32.21 8.32
N ALA A 283 24.53 33.46 8.49
CA ALA A 283 24.96 34.57 7.64
C ALA A 283 26.47 34.86 7.78
N ASP A 284 27.05 34.63 8.98
CA ASP A 284 28.50 34.74 9.18
C ASP A 284 29.26 33.66 8.40
N PRO A 285 30.24 34.04 7.55
CA PRO A 285 30.95 33.08 6.70
C PRO A 285 31.70 31.99 7.48
N SER A 286 32.25 32.30 8.63
CA SER A 286 32.99 31.35 9.48
C SER A 286 32.05 30.37 10.16
N ALA A 287 30.93 30.84 10.68
CA ALA A 287 29.87 30.01 11.23
C ALA A 287 29.22 29.13 10.14
N ALA A 288 29.01 29.68 8.96
CA ALA A 288 28.48 28.94 7.80
C ALA A 288 29.39 27.80 7.35
N ALA A 289 30.70 28.00 7.35
CA ALA A 289 31.69 26.97 7.01
C ALA A 289 31.68 25.83 8.03
N LYS A 290 31.68 26.15 9.32
CA LYS A 290 31.57 25.15 10.41
C LYS A 290 30.24 24.37 10.33
N TRP A 291 29.13 25.08 10.09
CA TRP A 291 27.81 24.46 9.94
C TRP A 291 27.78 23.48 8.77
N ARG A 292 28.28 23.88 7.56
CA ARG A 292 28.34 23.01 6.39
C ARG A 292 29.18 21.77 6.64
N PHE A 293 30.28 21.91 7.35
CA PHE A 293 31.16 20.79 7.71
C PHE A 293 30.44 19.81 8.66
N SER A 294 29.83 20.30 9.74
CA SER A 294 29.08 19.46 10.69
C SER A 294 27.88 18.79 10.05
N GLU A 295 27.12 19.48 9.19
CA GLU A 295 26.00 18.93 8.47
C GLU A 295 26.44 17.83 7.49
N ARG A 296 27.57 18.04 6.80
CA ARG A 296 28.17 17.02 5.93
C ARG A 296 28.58 15.77 6.71
N GLN A 297 29.19 15.93 7.86
CA GLN A 297 29.55 14.80 8.73
C GLN A 297 28.31 14.07 9.25
N ARG A 298 27.29 14.81 9.68
CA ARG A 298 26.03 14.23 10.14
C ARG A 298 25.38 13.37 9.03
N ARG A 299 25.28 13.89 7.80
CA ARG A 299 24.74 13.16 6.65
C ARG A 299 25.56 11.94 6.29
N GLN A 300 26.89 12.06 6.28
CA GLN A 300 27.80 10.94 6.02
C GLN A 300 27.65 9.83 7.07
N LYS A 301 27.51 10.19 8.34
CA LYS A 301 27.31 9.23 9.43
C LYS A 301 25.95 8.52 9.27
N LEU A 302 24.86 9.24 9.02
CA LEU A 302 23.54 8.65 8.81
C LEU A 302 23.53 7.65 7.65
N LEU A 303 24.24 7.96 6.56
CA LEU A 303 24.35 7.05 5.42
C LEU A 303 25.23 5.84 5.72
N ALA A 304 26.33 6.03 6.46
CA ALA A 304 27.25 4.96 6.83
C ALA A 304 26.63 3.99 7.85
N ASP A 305 25.83 4.51 8.80
CA ASP A 305 25.16 3.71 9.82
C ASP A 305 23.94 2.95 9.26
N GLY A 306 23.57 3.17 7.99
CA GLY A 306 22.43 2.53 7.36
C GLY A 306 21.13 2.95 8.01
N LEU A 307 20.63 4.13 7.66
CA LEU A 307 19.43 4.73 8.27
C LEU A 307 18.20 3.80 8.19
N VAL A 308 18.07 3.06 7.10
CA VAL A 308 16.99 2.14 6.86
C VAL A 308 17.46 0.70 7.06
N THR A 309 16.82 0.00 7.99
CA THR A 309 17.02 -1.45 8.16
C THR A 309 16.40 -2.16 6.97
N ARG A 310 17.22 -2.67 6.07
CA ARG A 310 16.78 -3.44 4.93
C ARG A 310 16.41 -4.85 5.38
N PRO A 311 15.32 -5.42 4.86
CA PRO A 311 15.03 -6.81 5.14
C PRO A 311 16.21 -7.65 4.67
N ALA A 312 16.74 -8.50 5.54
CA ALA A 312 17.72 -9.50 5.13
C ALA A 312 17.12 -10.27 3.95
N GLY A 313 17.88 -10.40 2.87
CA GLY A 313 17.40 -10.94 1.60
C GLY A 313 17.02 -12.43 1.68
N ASN A 314 16.10 -12.79 2.53
CA ASN A 314 15.51 -14.11 2.60
C ASN A 314 14.49 -14.28 1.47
N ARG A 315 15.01 -14.49 0.27
CA ARG A 315 14.23 -14.91 -0.90
C ARG A 315 13.88 -16.41 -0.87
N GLU A 316 14.20 -17.16 0.19
CA GLU A 316 14.23 -18.62 0.12
C GLU A 316 13.13 -19.40 0.86
N CYS A 317 12.31 -18.84 1.73
CA CYS A 317 11.48 -19.65 2.64
C CYS A 317 9.97 -19.70 2.39
N ALA A 318 9.44 -19.26 1.25
CA ALA A 318 7.98 -19.23 1.08
C ALA A 318 7.41 -20.23 0.07
N SER A 319 8.23 -20.94 -0.72
CA SER A 319 7.72 -21.68 -1.88
C SER A 319 7.03 -23.02 -1.55
N GLU A 320 7.48 -23.76 -0.55
CA GLU A 320 6.89 -25.08 -0.23
C GLU A 320 5.56 -24.93 0.50
N PHE A 321 5.49 -24.06 1.51
CA PHE A 321 4.29 -23.85 2.31
C PHE A 321 3.13 -23.24 1.50
N ASP A 322 3.41 -22.31 0.58
CA ASP A 322 2.39 -21.72 -0.29
C ASP A 322 1.94 -22.68 -1.41
N GLN A 323 2.82 -23.56 -1.89
CA GLN A 323 2.45 -24.61 -2.86
C GLN A 323 1.53 -25.67 -2.23
N ASP A 324 1.82 -26.11 -1.01
CA ASP A 324 0.98 -27.08 -0.29
C ASP A 324 -0.39 -26.49 0.03
N ARG A 325 -0.46 -25.22 0.47
CA ARG A 325 -1.73 -24.50 0.68
C ARG A 325 -2.53 -24.36 -0.62
N LYS A 326 -1.89 -24.01 -1.72
CA LYS A 326 -2.54 -23.85 -3.02
C LYS A 326 -3.10 -25.17 -3.51
N GLN A 327 -2.34 -26.27 -3.38
CA GLN A 327 -2.78 -27.61 -3.76
C GLN A 327 -3.95 -28.08 -2.90
N LYS A 328 -3.91 -27.85 -1.59
CA LYS A 328 -5.01 -28.12 -0.66
C LYS A 328 -6.25 -27.30 -1.00
N ALA A 329 -6.10 -26.00 -1.28
CA ALA A 329 -7.20 -25.11 -1.66
C ALA A 329 -7.86 -25.54 -2.99
N GLU A 330 -7.08 -26.01 -3.97
CA GLU A 330 -7.62 -26.57 -5.22
C GLU A 330 -8.39 -27.89 -5.00
N GLN A 331 -7.93 -28.73 -4.04
CA GLN A 331 -8.63 -29.96 -3.67
C GLN A 331 -9.95 -29.66 -2.95
N ASP A 332 -9.95 -28.70 -2.01
CA ASP A 332 -11.13 -28.26 -1.26
C ASP A 332 -12.16 -27.60 -2.20
N LEU A 333 -11.70 -26.84 -3.21
CA LEU A 333 -12.57 -26.27 -4.23
C LEU A 333 -13.23 -27.34 -5.10
N LYS A 334 -12.48 -28.35 -5.53
CA LYS A 334 -13.03 -29.51 -6.27
C LYS A 334 -14.07 -30.28 -5.44
N ALA A 335 -13.82 -30.42 -4.14
CA ALA A 335 -14.77 -31.04 -3.22
C ALA A 335 -16.03 -30.20 -3.04
N LEU A 336 -15.91 -28.87 -3.05
CA LEU A 336 -17.03 -27.94 -2.99
C LEU A 336 -17.87 -27.99 -4.28
N ASP A 337 -17.23 -27.93 -5.45
CA ASP A 337 -17.91 -28.05 -6.76
C ASP A 337 -18.70 -29.36 -6.87
N LYS A 338 -18.12 -30.46 -6.40
CA LYS A 338 -18.80 -31.77 -6.37
C LYS A 338 -20.02 -31.76 -5.43
N ARG A 339 -19.94 -31.07 -4.29
CA ARG A 339 -21.08 -30.91 -3.37
C ARG A 339 -22.19 -30.05 -3.96
N ILE A 340 -21.85 -28.97 -4.65
CA ILE A 340 -22.82 -28.09 -5.32
C ILE A 340 -23.55 -28.85 -6.44
N GLN A 341 -22.83 -29.65 -7.23
CA GLN A 341 -23.44 -30.47 -8.29
C GLN A 341 -24.35 -31.59 -7.76
N THR A 342 -24.08 -32.11 -6.55
CA THR A 342 -24.90 -33.15 -5.93
C THR A 342 -26.11 -32.62 -5.13
N THR A 343 -26.19 -31.29 -4.94
CA THR A 343 -27.29 -30.64 -4.18
C THR A 343 -28.26 -29.87 -5.08
N GLN A 344 -28.13 -29.94 -6.41
CA GLN A 344 -29.18 -29.47 -7.31
C GLN A 344 -30.25 -30.56 -7.47
N PRO A 345 -31.55 -30.23 -7.26
CA PRO A 345 -32.64 -31.17 -7.35
C PRO A 345 -32.89 -31.66 -8.78
#